data_4d2b129014925bc2ee164d3aead1a633
#
_entry.id   4d2b129014925bc2ee164d3aead1a633
#
_cell.length_a   1.000
_cell.length_b   1.000
_cell.length_c   1.000
_cell.angle_alpha   90.00
_cell.angle_beta   90.00
_cell.angle_gamma   90.00
#
_symmetry.space_group_name_H-M   'P 1'
#
loop_
_entity.id
_entity.type
_entity.pdbx_description
1 polymer ?
#
loop_
_entity_poly.entity_id
_entity_poly.type
_entity_poly.pdbx_seq_one_letter_code
_entity_poly.pdbx_strand_id
1 'polypeptide(L)'
;MDRRPDTRVLTAFSVLSGAIGLAIALAGSWVLGVAVGMITLALGLGIALRGPGRAEPSTDPGRRNFLVAAGLGGLAWAVAGPSIGWGARKLGRPDPRPMQEAMATGLGSEYMELVRRTFIPRRAGDLQLLLAPYNSSNYPQESLSLVPQDPRTSHASVWMYLERIPLVLHAPGVIAAGDSDERVTLADLAPTTAQLMGFDGWPGDRDGSPLPLDTTRSSKRPRVIVTFVIDGGGWNVLDAFPDDWPNLKALMGQGANFRNAIVGSFPAVTACAHGTIGTGAFPNRHGITGHNIRDEQGQVRKAYDTPGKARPSDIWLPTLSDLWHEQTGAWVGQIGYQVWHLGMMGFGGRSRAAGDLPVGVYWDEDGTATWQPHNPELYRLPASMPTPEDYQRYVDEFDDPGWDAGFTPVGRQSPCCSPPIVRYQGDVIEAAFDAEPLGEGATSLMYTTYKSPDYTGHVYGMGSKWTGLQLRAVDEQLGRLTAMLDERFPAEYALIVTADHGQCPLPDSVGGVRLDPIQLERFIESRFAGVTGVVESVVPSEIFLNVDRLRDNGGATIEDVASSLADYRYRQNIGAYVPRSAVEQDLLDQKEFAAVFGTTFLESLAGRDLGSYGATAFPDGDPLGMPPAN
;
A
#
# COMPACT_ATOMS: atom_id res chain seq x y z
N MET A 1 -5.56 40.13 -67.44
CA MET A 1 -6.30 40.35 -66.15
C MET A 1 -5.48 39.75 -65.03
N ASP A 2 -4.63 40.58 -64.46
CA ASP A 2 -3.68 40.18 -63.44
C ASP A 2 -4.32 40.42 -62.06
N ARG A 3 -4.92 39.40 -61.49
CA ARG A 3 -5.48 39.48 -60.12
C ARG A 3 -4.36 39.16 -59.15
N ARG A 4 -3.65 40.20 -58.67
CA ARG A 4 -2.78 40.06 -57.49
C ARG A 4 -3.67 39.73 -56.27
N PRO A 5 -3.33 38.75 -55.43
CA PRO A 5 -4.05 38.52 -54.19
C PRO A 5 -3.90 39.77 -53.31
N ASP A 6 -5.03 40.28 -52.85
CA ASP A 6 -5.11 41.45 -52.00
C ASP A 6 -4.33 41.20 -50.70
N THR A 7 -3.42 42.10 -50.35
CA THR A 7 -2.58 42.03 -49.15
C THR A 7 -3.43 41.94 -47.89
N ARG A 8 -4.66 42.47 -47.93
CA ARG A 8 -5.66 42.38 -46.84
C ARG A 8 -6.14 40.94 -46.62
N VAL A 9 -6.30 40.14 -47.69
CA VAL A 9 -6.68 38.71 -47.60
C VAL A 9 -5.59 37.88 -46.97
N LEU A 10 -4.32 38.14 -47.32
CA LEU A 10 -3.16 37.45 -46.75
C LEU A 10 -2.95 37.79 -45.28
N THR A 11 -3.16 39.07 -44.89
CA THR A 11 -3.09 39.50 -43.49
C THR A 11 -4.24 38.88 -42.67
N ALA A 12 -5.46 38.87 -43.20
CA ALA A 12 -6.60 38.22 -42.54
C ALA A 12 -6.40 36.73 -42.36
N PHE A 13 -5.78 36.04 -43.34
CA PHE A 13 -5.49 34.61 -43.24
C PHE A 13 -4.42 34.31 -42.20
N SER A 14 -3.38 35.16 -42.07
CA SER A 14 -2.33 35.02 -41.05
C SER A 14 -2.89 35.26 -39.63
N VAL A 15 -3.76 36.26 -39.47
CA VAL A 15 -4.41 36.52 -38.16
C VAL A 15 -5.36 35.40 -37.79
N LEU A 16 -6.16 34.88 -38.74
CA LEU A 16 -7.08 33.78 -38.49
C LEU A 16 -6.34 32.49 -38.13
N SER A 17 -5.23 32.20 -38.81
CA SER A 17 -4.38 31.03 -38.55
C SER A 17 -3.71 31.11 -37.17
N GLY A 18 -3.28 32.30 -36.78
CA GLY A 18 -2.75 32.57 -35.44
C GLY A 18 -3.80 32.36 -34.35
N ALA A 19 -5.03 32.83 -34.60
CA ALA A 19 -6.15 32.65 -33.68
C ALA A 19 -6.55 31.19 -33.53
N ILE A 20 -6.59 30.42 -34.61
CA ILE A 20 -6.89 28.96 -34.59
C ILE A 20 -5.77 28.20 -33.86
N GLY A 21 -4.49 28.52 -34.15
CA GLY A 21 -3.36 27.90 -33.44
C GLY A 21 -3.38 28.19 -31.93
N LEU A 22 -3.74 29.41 -31.55
CA LEU A 22 -3.92 29.81 -30.14
C LEU A 22 -5.10 29.08 -29.49
N ALA A 23 -6.23 28.94 -30.19
CA ALA A 23 -7.40 28.20 -29.68
C ALA A 23 -7.08 26.70 -29.47
N ILE A 24 -6.31 26.08 -30.37
CA ILE A 24 -5.88 24.68 -30.23
C ILE A 24 -4.85 24.53 -29.09
N ALA A 25 -3.96 25.47 -28.91
CA ALA A 25 -2.99 25.47 -27.80
C ALA A 25 -3.71 25.65 -26.45
N LEU A 26 -4.71 26.54 -26.38
CA LEU A 26 -5.55 26.75 -25.19
C LEU A 26 -6.42 25.53 -24.86
N ALA A 27 -6.79 24.74 -25.88
CA ALA A 27 -7.51 23.48 -25.70
C ALA A 27 -6.63 22.30 -25.24
N GLY A 28 -5.34 22.55 -24.93
CA GLY A 28 -4.46 21.56 -24.32
C GLY A 28 -3.54 20.78 -25.27
N SER A 29 -3.62 21.02 -26.58
CA SER A 29 -2.77 20.33 -27.58
C SER A 29 -1.79 21.29 -28.28
N TRP A 30 -0.81 21.76 -27.53
CA TRP A 30 0.22 22.69 -28.04
C TRP A 30 1.03 22.13 -29.21
N VAL A 31 1.27 20.81 -29.24
CA VAL A 31 1.97 20.13 -30.35
C VAL A 31 1.16 20.27 -31.64
N LEU A 32 -0.13 20.06 -31.56
CA LEU A 32 -1.05 20.23 -32.69
C LEU A 32 -1.13 21.71 -33.13
N GLY A 33 -1.15 22.62 -32.17
CA GLY A 33 -1.15 24.06 -32.39
C GLY A 33 0.12 24.53 -33.12
N VAL A 34 1.30 24.05 -32.72
CA VAL A 34 2.60 24.32 -33.38
C VAL A 34 2.64 23.68 -34.76
N ALA A 35 2.17 22.44 -34.93
CA ALA A 35 2.14 21.75 -36.21
C ALA A 35 1.22 22.48 -37.23
N VAL A 36 0.03 22.87 -36.81
CA VAL A 36 -0.92 23.66 -37.63
C VAL A 36 -0.32 25.02 -38.00
N GLY A 37 0.31 25.71 -37.04
CA GLY A 37 1.03 26.97 -37.29
C GLY A 37 2.15 26.84 -38.31
N MET A 38 2.99 25.79 -38.21
CA MET A 38 4.09 25.51 -39.15
C MET A 38 3.59 25.12 -40.55
N ILE A 39 2.53 24.30 -40.65
CA ILE A 39 1.93 23.91 -41.93
C ILE A 39 1.34 25.14 -42.61
N THR A 40 0.66 26.01 -41.88
CA THR A 40 0.08 27.22 -42.47
C THR A 40 1.14 28.23 -42.90
N LEU A 41 2.22 28.34 -42.15
CA LEU A 41 3.41 29.12 -42.55
C LEU A 41 4.05 28.57 -43.81
N ALA A 42 4.23 27.25 -43.91
CA ALA A 42 4.82 26.57 -45.08
C ALA A 42 3.92 26.72 -46.33
N LEU A 43 2.59 26.62 -46.16
CA LEU A 43 1.63 26.84 -47.23
C LEU A 43 1.60 28.30 -47.67
N GLY A 44 1.65 29.26 -46.72
CA GLY A 44 1.78 30.68 -47.03
C GLY A 44 3.04 31.04 -47.77
N LEU A 45 4.19 30.46 -47.35
CA LEU A 45 5.49 30.60 -48.06
C LEU A 45 5.45 29.94 -49.43
N GLY A 46 4.83 28.72 -49.55
CA GLY A 46 4.69 28.01 -50.81
C GLY A 46 3.83 28.75 -51.83
N ILE A 47 2.78 29.44 -51.39
CA ILE A 47 1.93 30.29 -52.23
C ILE A 47 2.68 31.58 -52.61
N ALA A 48 3.42 32.18 -51.70
CA ALA A 48 4.23 33.38 -52.00
C ALA A 48 5.41 33.12 -52.96
N LEU A 49 5.95 31.88 -52.95
CA LEU A 49 7.07 31.47 -53.82
C LEU A 49 6.63 30.94 -55.20
N ARG A 50 5.36 30.54 -55.39
CA ARG A 50 4.80 30.06 -56.66
C ARG A 50 4.18 31.18 -57.50
N GLY A 51 4.90 32.24 -57.73
CA GLY A 51 4.53 33.22 -58.77
C GLY A 51 4.91 32.68 -60.15
N PRO A 52 4.11 32.90 -61.22
CA PRO A 52 4.43 32.41 -62.56
C PRO A 52 5.62 33.20 -63.17
N GLY A 53 6.66 32.47 -63.49
CA GLY A 53 7.74 32.94 -64.42
C GLY A 53 9.01 33.42 -63.72
N ARG A 54 10.09 32.83 -64.17
CA ARG A 54 11.54 33.06 -63.97
C ARG A 54 11.98 34.25 -63.12
N ALA A 55 12.80 33.94 -62.15
CA ALA A 55 13.31 34.79 -61.09
C ALA A 55 14.31 35.83 -61.59
N GLU A 56 13.99 37.07 -61.36
CA GLU A 56 14.99 38.07 -60.95
C GLU A 56 14.70 38.45 -59.48
N PRO A 57 15.73 38.84 -58.70
CA PRO A 57 15.50 39.20 -57.29
C PRO A 57 14.57 40.40 -57.21
N SER A 58 13.37 40.20 -56.77
CA SER A 58 12.33 41.21 -56.61
C SER A 58 12.78 42.30 -55.67
N THR A 59 12.92 43.50 -56.19
CA THR A 59 13.20 44.77 -55.46
C THR A 59 11.91 45.36 -54.85
N ASP A 60 10.79 44.63 -54.81
CA ASP A 60 9.51 45.10 -54.28
C ASP A 60 9.58 45.21 -52.73
N PRO A 61 9.53 46.42 -52.17
CA PRO A 61 9.57 46.65 -50.72
C PRO A 61 8.44 45.97 -49.95
N GLY A 62 7.28 45.79 -50.56
CA GLY A 62 6.11 45.15 -49.95
C GLY A 62 6.34 43.66 -49.69
N ARG A 63 7.00 42.96 -50.61
CA ARG A 63 7.28 41.51 -50.53
C ARG A 63 8.37 41.21 -49.51
N ARG A 64 9.39 42.08 -49.45
CA ARG A 64 10.50 41.99 -48.50
C ARG A 64 10.00 42.29 -47.05
N ASN A 65 9.14 43.29 -46.88
CA ASN A 65 8.56 43.60 -45.58
C ASN A 65 7.60 42.54 -45.10
N PHE A 66 6.86 41.87 -46.01
CA PHE A 66 6.01 40.73 -45.67
C PHE A 66 6.81 39.51 -45.18
N LEU A 67 7.91 39.17 -45.88
CA LEU A 67 8.77 38.05 -45.51
C LEU A 67 9.50 38.31 -44.19
N VAL A 68 9.92 39.55 -43.93
CA VAL A 68 10.53 39.94 -42.65
C VAL A 68 9.50 39.92 -41.55
N ALA A 69 8.29 40.42 -41.78
CA ALA A 69 7.20 40.41 -40.80
C ALA A 69 6.73 38.97 -40.48
N ALA A 70 6.64 38.09 -41.49
CA ALA A 70 6.28 36.69 -41.31
C ALA A 70 7.40 35.92 -40.59
N GLY A 71 8.67 36.20 -40.88
CA GLY A 71 9.81 35.61 -40.20
C GLY A 71 9.91 36.06 -38.74
N LEU A 72 9.77 37.35 -38.46
CA LEU A 72 9.77 37.90 -37.10
C LEU A 72 8.54 37.44 -36.29
N GLY A 73 7.36 37.37 -36.93
CA GLY A 73 6.15 36.84 -36.30
C GLY A 73 6.28 35.35 -35.94
N GLY A 74 6.91 34.56 -36.86
CA GLY A 74 7.19 33.14 -36.60
C GLY A 74 8.21 32.93 -35.49
N LEU A 75 9.27 33.76 -35.46
CA LEU A 75 10.29 33.68 -34.41
C LEU A 75 9.73 34.14 -33.05
N ALA A 76 8.96 35.23 -33.03
CA ALA A 76 8.29 35.70 -31.82
C ALA A 76 7.31 34.64 -31.29
N TRP A 77 6.63 33.91 -32.18
CA TRP A 77 5.71 32.84 -31.79
C TRP A 77 6.44 31.57 -31.32
N ALA A 78 7.57 31.21 -31.93
CA ALA A 78 8.39 30.09 -31.50
C ALA A 78 9.02 30.31 -30.12
N VAL A 79 9.31 31.56 -29.76
CA VAL A 79 9.90 31.91 -28.46
C VAL A 79 8.84 32.22 -27.41
N ALA A 80 7.76 32.92 -27.74
CA ALA A 80 6.73 33.35 -26.82
C ALA A 80 5.54 32.36 -26.73
N GLY A 81 5.28 31.57 -27.78
CA GLY A 81 4.16 30.62 -27.82
C GLY A 81 4.18 29.60 -26.69
N PRO A 82 5.32 28.94 -26.38
CA PRO A 82 5.46 28.03 -25.26
C PRO A 82 5.23 28.73 -23.92
N SER A 83 5.74 29.94 -23.75
CA SER A 83 5.61 30.73 -22.51
C SER A 83 4.17 31.23 -22.28
N ILE A 84 3.48 31.63 -23.35
CA ILE A 84 2.06 32.04 -23.29
C ILE A 84 1.17 30.82 -23.07
N GLY A 85 1.45 29.67 -23.72
CA GLY A 85 0.76 28.41 -23.51
C GLY A 85 0.93 27.89 -22.07
N TRP A 86 2.13 28.03 -21.53
CA TRP A 86 2.40 27.68 -20.13
C TRP A 86 1.69 28.61 -19.15
N GLY A 87 1.72 29.92 -19.37
CA GLY A 87 1.01 30.90 -18.55
C GLY A 87 -0.51 30.75 -18.63
N ALA A 88 -1.07 30.49 -19.81
CA ALA A 88 -2.49 30.26 -19.98
C ALA A 88 -2.97 28.94 -19.33
N ARG A 89 -2.13 27.89 -19.36
CA ARG A 89 -2.40 26.65 -18.63
C ARG A 89 -2.43 26.86 -17.13
N LYS A 90 -1.52 27.72 -16.61
CA LYS A 90 -1.44 28.03 -15.17
C LYS A 90 -2.59 28.91 -14.71
N LEU A 91 -3.05 29.85 -15.57
CA LEU A 91 -4.15 30.77 -15.25
C LEU A 91 -5.55 30.14 -15.42
N GLY A 92 -5.66 29.03 -16.14
CA GLY A 92 -6.93 28.35 -16.40
C GLY A 92 -7.16 27.08 -15.60
N ARG A 93 -6.19 26.63 -14.78
CA ARG A 93 -6.38 25.45 -13.93
C ARG A 93 -7.19 25.82 -12.71
N PRO A 94 -8.31 25.13 -12.43
CA PRO A 94 -9.02 25.34 -11.18
C PRO A 94 -8.10 24.98 -10.00
N ASP A 95 -8.28 25.70 -8.89
CA ASP A 95 -7.64 25.32 -7.63
C ASP A 95 -8.10 23.90 -7.24
N PRO A 96 -7.21 22.92 -7.06
CA PRO A 96 -7.58 21.55 -6.75
C PRO A 96 -8.05 21.36 -5.30
N ARG A 97 -7.77 22.31 -4.39
CA ARG A 97 -8.13 22.20 -2.98
C ARG A 97 -9.62 22.00 -2.72
N PRO A 98 -10.54 22.76 -3.34
CA PRO A 98 -11.98 22.54 -3.15
C PRO A 98 -12.45 21.13 -3.50
N MET A 99 -11.82 20.49 -4.50
CA MET A 99 -12.17 19.13 -4.90
C MET A 99 -11.66 18.12 -3.87
N GLN A 100 -10.43 18.25 -3.39
CA GLN A 100 -9.89 17.37 -2.35
C GLN A 100 -10.66 17.53 -1.02
N GLU A 101 -11.05 18.76 -0.66
CA GLU A 101 -11.92 19.01 0.50
C GLU A 101 -13.30 18.36 0.34
N ALA A 102 -13.87 18.39 -0.87
CA ALA A 102 -15.16 17.72 -1.14
C ALA A 102 -15.05 16.19 -1.03
N MET A 103 -13.95 15.60 -1.52
CA MET A 103 -13.67 14.16 -1.35
C MET A 103 -13.48 13.79 0.12
N ALA A 104 -12.72 14.60 0.88
CA ALA A 104 -12.53 14.39 2.32
C ALA A 104 -13.85 14.48 3.09
N THR A 105 -14.72 15.44 2.75
CA THR A 105 -16.07 15.55 3.32
C THR A 105 -16.93 14.34 2.97
N GLY A 106 -16.82 13.80 1.74
CA GLY A 106 -17.52 12.59 1.32
C GLY A 106 -17.10 11.34 2.08
N LEU A 107 -15.82 11.25 2.48
CA LEU A 107 -15.30 10.15 3.30
C LEU A 107 -15.68 10.29 4.77
N GLY A 108 -15.66 11.50 5.30
CA GLY A 108 -15.90 11.79 6.71
C GLY A 108 -14.66 11.65 7.61
N SER A 109 -14.82 12.06 8.85
CA SER A 109 -13.73 12.23 9.82
C SER A 109 -12.97 10.94 10.14
N GLU A 110 -13.66 9.80 10.22
CA GLU A 110 -13.04 8.51 10.58
C GLU A 110 -12.02 8.08 9.52
N TYR A 111 -12.41 8.04 8.25
CA TYR A 111 -11.49 7.66 7.17
C TYR A 111 -10.38 8.68 6.95
N MET A 112 -10.69 9.97 7.13
CA MET A 112 -9.66 11.01 7.05
C MET A 112 -8.63 10.91 8.17
N GLU A 113 -9.02 10.40 9.34
CA GLU A 113 -8.08 10.10 10.42
C GLU A 113 -7.12 8.97 10.03
N LEU A 114 -7.62 7.88 9.43
CA LEU A 114 -6.77 6.78 8.94
C LEU A 114 -5.73 7.30 7.93
N VAL A 115 -6.15 8.13 6.98
CA VAL A 115 -5.25 8.76 5.98
C VAL A 115 -4.19 9.63 6.66
N ARG A 116 -4.59 10.48 7.61
CA ARG A 116 -3.67 11.38 8.34
C ARG A 116 -2.58 10.62 9.10
N ARG A 117 -2.91 9.44 9.65
CA ARG A 117 -1.99 8.61 10.44
C ARG A 117 -0.88 7.96 9.64
N THR A 118 -0.89 8.09 8.32
CA THR A 118 0.11 7.42 7.48
C THR A 118 1.04 8.39 6.77
N PHE A 119 0.56 9.55 6.39
CA PHE A 119 1.30 10.43 5.49
C PHE A 119 2.51 11.08 6.14
N ILE A 120 3.66 10.96 5.47
CA ILE A 120 4.93 11.67 5.76
C ILE A 120 5.41 12.31 4.45
N PRO A 121 5.56 13.65 4.40
CA PRO A 121 6.08 14.34 3.23
C PRO A 121 7.44 13.76 2.79
N ARG A 122 7.59 13.52 1.49
CA ARG A 122 8.82 12.99 0.87
C ARG A 122 9.26 11.59 1.31
N ARG A 123 8.44 10.87 2.06
CA ARG A 123 8.66 9.46 2.40
C ARG A 123 7.53 8.57 1.90
N ALA A 124 6.29 8.94 2.16
CA ALA A 124 5.11 8.35 1.52
C ALA A 124 5.03 8.75 0.05
N GLY A 125 4.18 8.09 -0.73
CA GLY A 125 3.85 8.50 -2.09
C GLY A 125 3.37 9.95 -2.16
N ASP A 126 3.66 10.60 -3.28
CA ASP A 126 3.25 11.99 -3.51
C ASP A 126 1.73 12.13 -3.68
N LEU A 127 1.08 11.03 -4.05
CA LEU A 127 -0.37 10.89 -4.13
C LEU A 127 -0.82 9.68 -3.30
N GLN A 128 -1.87 9.88 -2.53
CA GLN A 128 -2.59 8.81 -1.84
C GLN A 128 -3.85 8.47 -2.63
N LEU A 129 -4.03 7.19 -2.97
CA LEU A 129 -5.11 6.67 -3.79
C LEU A 129 -6.07 5.86 -2.94
N LEU A 130 -7.27 6.35 -2.73
CA LEU A 130 -8.33 5.60 -2.06
C LEU A 130 -9.24 5.03 -3.14
N LEU A 131 -9.07 3.75 -3.42
CA LEU A 131 -9.89 3.03 -4.40
C LEU A 131 -11.37 3.06 -3.99
N ALA A 132 -12.28 3.05 -4.96
CA ALA A 132 -13.69 2.83 -4.66
C ALA A 132 -13.87 1.48 -3.95
N PRO A 133 -14.94 1.30 -3.14
CA PRO A 133 -15.17 0.04 -2.43
C PRO A 133 -15.11 -1.16 -3.37
N TYR A 134 -14.43 -2.23 -2.94
CA TYR A 134 -14.20 -3.47 -3.68
C TYR A 134 -13.36 -3.36 -4.95
N ASN A 135 -12.91 -2.17 -5.34
CA ASN A 135 -11.85 -2.05 -6.32
C ASN A 135 -10.51 -2.47 -5.70
N SER A 136 -9.66 -3.03 -6.51
CA SER A 136 -8.35 -3.50 -6.06
C SER A 136 -7.25 -3.05 -7.01
N SER A 137 -6.08 -2.81 -6.47
CA SER A 137 -4.85 -2.55 -7.23
C SER A 137 -3.75 -3.48 -6.76
N ASN A 138 -2.86 -3.81 -7.67
CA ASN A 138 -1.65 -4.57 -7.38
C ASN A 138 -0.41 -3.84 -7.90
N TYR A 139 0.74 -4.47 -7.77
CA TYR A 139 1.95 -4.02 -8.45
C TYR A 139 1.79 -4.12 -9.98
N PRO A 140 2.54 -3.32 -10.75
CA PRO A 140 2.45 -3.34 -12.22
C PRO A 140 2.65 -4.74 -12.79
N GLN A 141 1.73 -5.16 -13.65
CA GLN A 141 1.77 -6.42 -14.39
C GLN A 141 1.45 -6.16 -15.86
N GLU A 142 2.18 -6.80 -16.77
CA GLU A 142 1.97 -6.58 -18.21
C GLU A 142 0.65 -7.16 -18.73
N SER A 143 0.14 -8.18 -18.06
CA SER A 143 -1.16 -8.80 -18.37
C SER A 143 -1.77 -9.42 -17.12
N LEU A 144 -3.09 -9.58 -17.11
CA LEU A 144 -3.73 -10.46 -16.12
C LEU A 144 -3.22 -11.87 -16.39
N SER A 145 -2.33 -12.34 -15.55
CA SER A 145 -1.79 -13.68 -15.69
C SER A 145 -2.91 -14.70 -15.48
N LEU A 146 -2.98 -15.67 -16.38
CA LEU A 146 -3.80 -16.86 -16.20
C LEU A 146 -3.10 -17.89 -15.31
N VAL A 147 -1.83 -17.59 -14.94
CA VAL A 147 -1.08 -18.41 -14.00
C VAL A 147 -1.61 -18.10 -12.60
N PRO A 148 -2.06 -19.09 -11.84
CA PRO A 148 -2.70 -18.90 -10.54
C PRO A 148 -1.87 -18.20 -9.46
N GLN A 149 -0.63 -17.83 -9.74
CA GLN A 149 0.32 -17.28 -8.79
C GLN A 149 0.32 -15.76 -8.70
N ASP A 150 -0.16 -15.08 -9.74
CA ASP A 150 -0.16 -13.62 -9.73
C ASP A 150 -1.29 -13.11 -8.85
N PRO A 151 -1.00 -12.16 -7.95
CA PRO A 151 -2.02 -11.53 -7.14
C PRO A 151 -3.14 -10.93 -8.00
N ARG A 152 -4.39 -11.29 -7.70
CA ARG A 152 -5.59 -10.83 -8.42
C ARG A 152 -6.36 -9.78 -7.66
N THR A 153 -6.07 -9.65 -6.38
CA THR A 153 -6.67 -8.66 -5.49
C THR A 153 -5.66 -8.22 -4.44
N SER A 154 -5.96 -7.16 -3.71
CA SER A 154 -5.12 -6.59 -2.67
C SER A 154 -6.02 -6.07 -1.55
N HIS A 155 -5.43 -5.53 -0.50
CA HIS A 155 -6.11 -4.98 0.67
C HIS A 155 -5.68 -3.53 0.96
N ALA A 156 -4.90 -2.90 0.08
CA ALA A 156 -4.34 -1.56 0.28
C ALA A 156 -5.38 -0.46 0.08
N SER A 157 -6.39 -0.40 0.94
CA SER A 157 -7.39 0.67 0.97
C SER A 157 -7.78 1.01 2.41
N VAL A 158 -8.79 1.87 2.57
CA VAL A 158 -9.20 2.49 3.84
C VAL A 158 -10.46 1.86 4.44
N TRP A 159 -11.14 0.98 3.69
CA TRP A 159 -12.49 0.52 4.01
C TRP A 159 -12.53 -0.37 5.25
N MET A 160 -13.60 -0.27 6.03
CA MET A 160 -13.75 -0.99 7.30
C MET A 160 -13.69 -2.51 7.16
N TYR A 161 -14.06 -3.09 6.01
CA TYR A 161 -13.89 -4.52 5.77
C TYR A 161 -12.41 -4.95 5.69
N LEU A 162 -11.48 -4.00 5.48
CA LEU A 162 -10.03 -4.23 5.54
C LEU A 162 -9.45 -3.88 6.91
N GLU A 163 -10.07 -2.90 7.58
CA GLU A 163 -9.61 -2.36 8.86
C GLU A 163 -10.02 -3.23 10.06
N ARG A 164 -11.20 -3.87 10.03
CA ARG A 164 -11.71 -4.66 11.16
C ARG A 164 -10.97 -5.97 11.31
N ILE A 165 -10.40 -6.16 12.51
CA ILE A 165 -9.55 -7.31 12.85
C ILE A 165 -10.03 -7.97 14.14
N PRO A 166 -9.78 -9.28 14.34
CA PRO A 166 -9.92 -9.91 15.63
C PRO A 166 -8.82 -9.41 16.58
N LEU A 167 -9.14 -9.27 17.85
CA LEU A 167 -8.14 -9.02 18.88
C LEU A 167 -8.57 -9.68 20.19
N VAL A 168 -7.78 -10.65 20.65
CA VAL A 168 -7.98 -11.33 21.91
C VAL A 168 -6.68 -11.44 22.69
N LEU A 169 -6.75 -11.19 24.00
CA LEU A 169 -5.65 -11.40 24.93
C LEU A 169 -6.03 -12.51 25.91
N HIS A 170 -5.33 -13.63 25.82
CA HIS A 170 -5.51 -14.77 26.69
C HIS A 170 -4.30 -14.91 27.63
N ALA A 171 -4.51 -14.70 28.93
CA ALA A 171 -3.48 -14.83 29.94
C ALA A 171 -4.09 -15.48 31.20
N PRO A 172 -4.08 -16.82 31.28
CA PRO A 172 -4.71 -17.56 32.36
C PRO A 172 -4.21 -17.10 33.73
N GLY A 173 -5.14 -16.77 34.63
CA GLY A 173 -4.79 -16.29 35.96
C GLY A 173 -4.25 -14.86 36.05
N VAL A 174 -4.05 -14.17 34.95
CA VAL A 174 -3.58 -12.76 34.88
C VAL A 174 -4.68 -11.83 34.42
N ILE A 175 -5.35 -12.15 33.31
CA ILE A 175 -6.42 -11.33 32.70
C ILE A 175 -7.75 -12.06 32.87
N ALA A 176 -8.82 -11.31 33.24
CA ALA A 176 -10.17 -11.84 33.24
C ALA A 176 -10.70 -11.98 31.80
N ALA A 177 -11.43 -13.07 31.54
CA ALA A 177 -12.17 -13.20 30.30
C ALA A 177 -13.36 -12.23 30.25
N GLY A 178 -13.64 -11.72 29.06
CA GLY A 178 -14.79 -10.83 28.82
C GLY A 178 -14.73 -10.15 27.46
N ASP A 179 -15.88 -9.74 26.97
CA ASP A 179 -16.00 -8.99 25.72
C ASP A 179 -15.93 -7.48 25.97
N SER A 180 -15.31 -6.75 25.06
CA SER A 180 -15.30 -5.29 25.00
C SER A 180 -15.71 -4.80 23.61
N ASP A 181 -16.58 -3.80 23.55
CA ASP A 181 -16.97 -3.09 22.33
C ASP A 181 -16.18 -1.78 22.14
N GLU A 182 -15.22 -1.53 23.01
CA GLU A 182 -14.36 -0.34 22.88
C GLU A 182 -13.58 -0.38 21.57
N ARG A 183 -13.52 0.77 20.90
CA ARG A 183 -12.71 0.93 19.67
C ARG A 183 -11.24 0.98 20.07
N VAL A 184 -10.49 -0.01 19.60
CA VAL A 184 -9.05 -0.16 19.85
C VAL A 184 -8.31 -0.39 18.53
N THR A 185 -7.01 -0.16 18.53
CA THR A 185 -6.16 -0.25 17.34
C THR A 185 -4.94 -1.13 17.58
N LEU A 186 -4.21 -1.47 16.53
CA LEU A 186 -2.93 -2.18 16.65
C LEU A 186 -1.87 -1.40 17.43
N ALA A 187 -1.96 -0.07 17.48
CA ALA A 187 -1.04 0.76 18.25
C ALA A 187 -1.14 0.50 19.77
N ASP A 188 -2.28 -0.01 20.24
CA ASP A 188 -2.52 -0.26 21.66
C ASP A 188 -1.82 -1.53 22.17
N LEU A 189 -1.28 -2.37 21.29
CA LEU A 189 -0.66 -3.66 21.65
C LEU A 189 0.67 -3.50 22.37
N ALA A 190 1.58 -2.65 21.88
CA ALA A 190 2.87 -2.45 22.52
C ALA A 190 2.75 -1.85 23.94
N PRO A 191 1.99 -0.77 24.18
CA PRO A 191 1.79 -0.25 25.54
C PRO A 191 1.06 -1.25 26.46
N THR A 192 0.12 -2.04 25.94
CA THR A 192 -0.54 -3.12 26.71
C THR A 192 0.46 -4.19 27.14
N THR A 193 1.31 -4.63 26.21
CA THR A 193 2.35 -5.62 26.49
C THR A 193 3.35 -5.08 27.51
N ALA A 194 3.78 -3.80 27.36
CA ALA A 194 4.62 -3.12 28.34
C ALA A 194 3.99 -3.09 29.74
N GLN A 195 2.70 -2.80 29.82
CA GLN A 195 1.97 -2.83 31.10
C GLN A 195 1.94 -4.23 31.72
N LEU A 196 1.64 -5.27 30.93
CA LEU A 196 1.61 -6.66 31.41
C LEU A 196 2.97 -7.13 31.95
N MET A 197 4.06 -6.68 31.32
CA MET A 197 5.43 -6.94 31.78
C MET A 197 5.84 -6.09 33.01
N GLY A 198 5.11 -4.99 33.28
CA GLY A 198 5.50 -3.96 34.25
C GLY A 198 6.75 -3.22 33.78
N PHE A 199 6.81 -2.85 32.53
CA PHE A 199 7.90 -2.10 31.93
C PHE A 199 7.69 -0.60 32.07
N ASP A 200 8.24 -0.01 33.12
CA ASP A 200 8.14 1.43 33.41
C ASP A 200 8.90 2.31 32.40
N GLY A 201 9.80 1.71 31.59
CA GLY A 201 10.58 2.39 30.56
C GLY A 201 9.84 2.62 29.23
N TRP A 202 8.56 2.25 29.16
CA TRP A 202 7.77 2.49 27.95
C TRP A 202 7.52 3.98 27.70
N PRO A 203 7.81 4.53 26.49
CA PRO A 203 7.62 5.95 26.21
C PRO A 203 6.15 6.36 26.25
N GLY A 204 5.85 7.41 27.00
CA GLY A 204 4.48 7.94 27.12
C GLY A 204 4.00 8.78 25.96
N ASP A 205 4.82 8.96 24.91
CA ASP A 205 4.53 9.79 23.74
C ASP A 205 4.04 8.97 22.52
N ARG A 206 3.74 7.69 22.68
CA ARG A 206 3.21 6.83 21.63
C ARG A 206 1.73 7.13 21.35
N ASP A 207 1.24 6.71 20.18
CA ASP A 207 -0.16 6.94 19.79
C ASP A 207 -1.11 5.98 20.51
N GLY A 208 -0.66 4.73 20.76
CA GLY A 208 -1.43 3.73 21.46
C GLY A 208 -1.46 3.93 22.97
N SER A 209 -2.50 3.40 23.58
CA SER A 209 -2.71 3.35 25.03
C SER A 209 -2.89 1.91 25.49
N PRO A 210 -2.56 1.57 26.75
CA PRO A 210 -2.85 0.24 27.25
C PRO A 210 -4.34 -0.07 27.16
N LEU A 211 -4.67 -1.27 26.68
CA LEU A 211 -6.03 -1.78 26.61
C LEU A 211 -6.65 -1.87 28.03
N PRO A 212 -7.95 -1.65 28.19
CA PRO A 212 -8.65 -1.72 29.47
C PRO A 212 -8.83 -3.17 29.94
N LEU A 213 -7.75 -3.78 30.42
CA LEU A 213 -7.74 -5.16 30.91
C LEU A 213 -8.08 -5.24 32.40
N ASP A 214 -8.92 -6.19 32.77
CA ASP A 214 -9.10 -6.55 34.19
C ASP A 214 -7.96 -7.49 34.63
N THR A 215 -6.94 -6.90 35.25
CA THR A 215 -5.75 -7.61 35.77
C THR A 215 -5.80 -7.76 37.29
N THR A 216 -6.95 -7.51 37.95
CA THR A 216 -7.07 -7.49 39.42
C THR A 216 -6.88 -8.85 40.08
N ARG A 217 -6.89 -9.93 39.31
CA ARG A 217 -6.81 -11.31 39.78
C ARG A 217 -5.40 -11.79 40.10
N SER A 218 -4.36 -11.12 39.64
CA SER A 218 -2.98 -11.55 39.86
C SER A 218 -2.00 -10.39 39.85
N SER A 219 -1.02 -10.44 40.77
CA SER A 219 0.18 -9.59 40.70
C SER A 219 1.34 -10.25 39.94
N LYS A 220 1.14 -11.46 39.44
CA LYS A 220 2.17 -12.18 38.68
C LYS A 220 2.30 -11.61 37.27
N ARG A 221 3.52 -11.48 36.82
CA ARG A 221 3.84 -11.10 35.45
C ARG A 221 4.00 -12.36 34.60
N PRO A 222 3.55 -12.36 33.34
CA PRO A 222 3.85 -13.44 32.40
C PRO A 222 5.37 -13.62 32.26
N ARG A 223 5.82 -14.88 32.23
CA ARG A 223 7.21 -15.20 31.90
C ARG A 223 7.47 -15.13 30.40
N VAL A 224 6.44 -15.43 29.60
CA VAL A 224 6.46 -15.37 28.14
C VAL A 224 5.23 -14.64 27.65
N ILE A 225 5.41 -13.70 26.72
CA ILE A 225 4.31 -13.09 25.98
C ILE A 225 4.52 -13.41 24.50
N VAL A 226 3.51 -14.01 23.89
CA VAL A 226 3.49 -14.33 22.45
C VAL A 226 2.47 -13.44 21.76
N THR A 227 2.90 -12.74 20.71
CA THR A 227 2.00 -12.06 19.78
C THR A 227 1.89 -12.90 18.51
N PHE A 228 0.69 -13.42 18.25
CA PHE A 228 0.35 -14.25 17.13
C PHE A 228 -0.49 -13.45 16.15
N VAL A 229 0.00 -13.25 14.93
CA VAL A 229 -0.68 -12.49 13.89
C VAL A 229 -1.11 -13.41 12.76
N ILE A 230 -2.36 -13.34 12.38
CA ILE A 230 -2.93 -14.01 11.20
C ILE A 230 -2.93 -12.99 10.07
N ASP A 231 -1.93 -13.05 9.18
CA ASP A 231 -1.81 -12.11 8.08
C ASP A 231 -3.01 -12.23 7.13
N GLY A 232 -3.72 -11.12 6.92
CA GLY A 232 -4.96 -11.10 6.15
C GLY A 232 -6.16 -11.76 6.84
N GLY A 233 -6.06 -12.08 8.15
CA GLY A 233 -7.09 -12.76 8.94
C GLY A 233 -8.14 -11.82 9.54
N GLY A 234 -8.51 -10.71 8.87
CA GLY A 234 -9.55 -9.81 9.34
C GLY A 234 -10.93 -10.47 9.42
N TRP A 235 -11.88 -9.76 10.04
CA TRP A 235 -13.22 -10.31 10.30
C TRP A 235 -13.92 -10.80 9.04
N ASN A 236 -13.74 -10.13 7.89
CA ASN A 236 -14.37 -10.56 6.64
C ASN A 236 -13.87 -11.94 6.16
N VAL A 237 -12.62 -12.30 6.43
CA VAL A 237 -12.09 -13.64 6.14
C VAL A 237 -12.58 -14.66 7.15
N LEU A 238 -12.59 -14.32 8.44
CA LEU A 238 -13.12 -15.20 9.48
C LEU A 238 -14.60 -15.50 9.28
N ASP A 239 -15.39 -14.49 8.93
CA ASP A 239 -16.83 -14.64 8.67
C ASP A 239 -17.13 -15.48 7.42
N ALA A 240 -16.23 -15.47 6.42
CA ALA A 240 -16.35 -16.32 5.24
C ALA A 240 -16.17 -17.82 5.55
N PHE A 241 -15.45 -18.15 6.63
CA PHE A 241 -15.14 -19.54 7.03
C PHE A 241 -15.38 -19.77 8.52
N PRO A 242 -16.63 -19.66 8.99
CA PRO A 242 -16.92 -19.67 10.42
C PRO A 242 -16.56 -20.98 11.14
N ASP A 243 -16.39 -22.07 10.43
CA ASP A 243 -16.06 -23.38 11.00
C ASP A 243 -14.55 -23.70 11.00
N ASP A 244 -13.71 -22.84 10.40
CA ASP A 244 -12.29 -23.12 10.17
C ASP A 244 -11.34 -22.51 11.21
N TRP A 245 -11.87 -21.90 12.30
CA TRP A 245 -11.07 -21.26 13.36
C TRP A 245 -11.60 -21.54 14.78
N PRO A 246 -11.82 -22.82 15.16
CA PRO A 246 -12.37 -23.18 16.47
C PRO A 246 -11.45 -22.82 17.66
N ASN A 247 -10.12 -22.86 17.49
CA ASN A 247 -9.17 -22.52 18.55
C ASN A 247 -9.20 -21.03 18.88
N LEU A 248 -9.26 -20.17 17.86
CA LEU A 248 -9.41 -18.72 18.06
C LEU A 248 -10.74 -18.41 18.74
N LYS A 249 -11.86 -19.07 18.36
CA LYS A 249 -13.15 -18.93 19.06
C LYS A 249 -13.07 -19.33 20.54
N ALA A 250 -12.37 -20.41 20.83
CA ALA A 250 -12.17 -20.85 22.21
C ALA A 250 -11.39 -19.79 23.01
N LEU A 251 -10.33 -19.22 22.45
CA LEU A 251 -9.55 -18.15 23.09
C LEU A 251 -10.38 -16.88 23.29
N MET A 252 -11.24 -16.49 22.34
CA MET A 252 -12.16 -15.36 22.50
C MET A 252 -13.11 -15.55 23.68
N GLY A 253 -13.59 -16.79 23.90
CA GLY A 253 -14.43 -17.13 25.05
C GLY A 253 -13.68 -17.22 26.39
N GLN A 254 -12.34 -17.33 26.37
CA GLN A 254 -11.50 -17.55 27.55
C GLN A 254 -10.60 -16.35 27.88
N GLY A 255 -10.50 -15.36 26.99
CA GLY A 255 -9.65 -14.18 27.11
C GLY A 255 -10.44 -12.86 27.13
N ALA A 256 -9.73 -11.76 27.17
CA ALA A 256 -10.28 -10.43 26.90
C ALA A 256 -10.41 -10.26 25.37
N ASN A 257 -11.65 -10.22 24.89
CA ASN A 257 -11.98 -10.18 23.46
C ASN A 257 -12.48 -8.78 23.06
N PHE A 258 -11.76 -8.09 22.17
CA PHE A 258 -12.08 -6.74 21.69
C PHE A 258 -12.77 -6.82 20.33
N ARG A 259 -14.10 -6.76 20.34
CA ARG A 259 -14.93 -6.97 19.12
C ARG A 259 -14.89 -5.81 18.12
N ASN A 260 -14.40 -4.64 18.56
CA ASN A 260 -14.31 -3.43 17.75
C ASN A 260 -12.86 -2.97 17.50
N ALA A 261 -11.96 -3.94 17.33
CA ALA A 261 -10.57 -3.68 16.99
C ALA A 261 -10.42 -3.38 15.50
N ILE A 262 -9.56 -2.40 15.18
CA ILE A 262 -9.18 -2.04 13.80
C ILE A 262 -7.66 -1.91 13.68
N VAL A 263 -7.16 -1.95 12.44
CA VAL A 263 -5.75 -1.65 12.13
C VAL A 263 -5.38 -0.25 12.61
N GLY A 264 -6.19 0.73 12.24
CA GLY A 264 -6.12 2.11 12.72
C GLY A 264 -5.33 3.07 11.84
N SER A 265 -4.86 2.66 10.65
CA SER A 265 -4.16 3.52 9.70
C SER A 265 -4.32 3.02 8.25
N PHE A 266 -4.33 3.94 7.29
CA PHE A 266 -4.30 3.65 5.86
C PHE A 266 -2.83 3.71 5.35
N PRO A 267 -2.41 2.84 4.41
CA PRO A 267 -3.14 1.66 3.94
C PRO A 267 -3.11 0.51 4.95
N ALA A 268 -4.14 -0.32 4.93
CA ALA A 268 -4.19 -1.55 5.71
C ALA A 268 -3.28 -2.61 5.06
N VAL A 269 -1.97 -2.51 5.30
CA VAL A 269 -0.95 -3.38 4.70
C VAL A 269 0.06 -3.89 5.72
N THR A 270 0.58 -5.07 5.46
CA THR A 270 1.48 -5.82 6.34
C THR A 270 2.61 -4.98 6.94
N ALA A 271 3.36 -4.23 6.12
CA ALA A 271 4.51 -3.46 6.61
C ALA A 271 4.12 -2.38 7.63
N CYS A 272 3.03 -1.64 7.36
CA CYS A 272 2.51 -0.59 8.24
C CYS A 272 1.99 -1.18 9.56
N ALA A 273 1.14 -2.21 9.46
CA ALA A 273 0.51 -2.83 10.61
C ALA A 273 1.54 -3.43 11.59
N HIS A 274 2.53 -4.18 11.08
CA HIS A 274 3.55 -4.79 11.94
C HIS A 274 4.45 -3.74 12.60
N GLY A 275 4.78 -2.63 11.89
CA GLY A 275 5.47 -1.49 12.49
C GLY A 275 4.64 -0.84 13.60
N THR A 276 3.33 -0.74 13.42
CA THR A 276 2.40 -0.21 14.43
C THR A 276 2.33 -1.11 15.66
N ILE A 277 2.23 -2.45 15.49
CA ILE A 277 2.25 -3.44 16.58
C ILE A 277 3.52 -3.30 17.42
N GLY A 278 4.69 -3.19 16.76
CA GLY A 278 5.97 -3.17 17.46
C GLY A 278 6.27 -1.87 18.18
N THR A 279 5.86 -0.74 17.60
CA THR A 279 6.23 0.61 18.10
C THR A 279 5.16 1.26 18.97
N GLY A 280 3.92 0.81 18.91
CA GLY A 280 2.78 1.48 19.55
C GLY A 280 2.48 2.86 18.94
N ALA A 281 2.91 3.10 17.70
CA ALA A 281 2.72 4.34 16.99
C ALA A 281 2.25 4.08 15.56
N PHE A 282 1.59 5.04 14.92
CA PHE A 282 1.12 4.93 13.56
C PHE A 282 2.22 5.22 12.51
N PRO A 283 2.01 4.86 11.24
CA PRO A 283 2.97 5.01 10.15
C PRO A 283 3.60 6.40 10.03
N ASN A 284 2.83 7.48 10.23
CA ASN A 284 3.33 8.85 10.19
C ASN A 284 4.37 9.17 11.28
N ARG A 285 4.55 8.29 12.27
CA ARG A 285 5.55 8.42 13.35
C ARG A 285 6.64 7.37 13.27
N HIS A 286 6.28 6.10 13.00
CA HIS A 286 7.30 5.05 12.92
C HIS A 286 7.98 4.96 11.55
N GLY A 287 7.52 5.70 10.52
CA GLY A 287 8.24 5.87 9.27
C GLY A 287 7.99 4.81 8.20
N ILE A 288 7.24 3.75 8.47
CA ILE A 288 6.85 2.75 7.48
C ILE A 288 5.46 3.12 6.96
N THR A 289 5.42 3.85 5.84
CA THR A 289 4.19 4.45 5.29
C THR A 289 3.48 3.57 4.27
N GLY A 290 4.13 2.49 3.84
CA GLY A 290 3.62 1.53 2.86
C GLY A 290 4.60 0.37 2.69
N HIS A 291 4.34 -0.51 1.72
CA HIS A 291 5.33 -1.50 1.30
C HIS A 291 6.53 -0.85 0.61
N ASN A 292 6.32 0.27 -0.07
CA ASN A 292 7.39 1.10 -0.61
C ASN A 292 7.49 2.40 0.19
N ILE A 293 8.69 2.91 0.27
CA ILE A 293 9.03 4.18 0.91
C ILE A 293 10.04 4.93 0.03
N ARG A 294 10.06 6.25 0.11
CA ARG A 294 11.17 7.04 -0.43
C ARG A 294 12.24 7.19 0.66
N ASP A 295 13.46 6.79 0.36
CA ASP A 295 14.58 6.88 1.31
C ASP A 295 15.16 8.30 1.39
N GLU A 296 16.17 8.48 2.25
CA GLU A 296 16.83 9.77 2.46
C GLU A 296 17.57 10.28 1.21
N GLN A 297 17.91 9.39 0.28
CA GLN A 297 18.52 9.72 -1.00
C GLN A 297 17.47 10.07 -2.07
N GLY A 298 16.18 10.00 -1.73
CA GLY A 298 15.06 10.27 -2.63
C GLY A 298 14.69 9.08 -3.53
N GLN A 299 15.23 7.89 -3.29
CA GLN A 299 14.93 6.69 -4.09
C GLN A 299 13.73 5.95 -3.53
N VAL A 300 12.83 5.54 -4.41
CA VAL A 300 11.70 4.68 -4.04
C VAL A 300 12.17 3.23 -4.00
N ARG A 301 11.94 2.58 -2.87
CA ARG A 301 12.32 1.18 -2.65
C ARG A 301 11.38 0.48 -1.67
N LYS A 302 11.44 -0.84 -1.59
CA LYS A 302 10.69 -1.60 -0.60
C LYS A 302 11.17 -1.24 0.81
N ALA A 303 10.23 -1.13 1.73
CA ALA A 303 10.51 -1.03 3.16
C ALA A 303 11.29 -2.27 3.61
N TYR A 304 12.27 -2.08 4.50
CA TYR A 304 13.24 -3.07 4.96
C TYR A 304 14.19 -3.63 3.89
N ASP A 305 14.09 -3.17 2.64
CA ASP A 305 15.01 -3.44 1.53
C ASP A 305 15.44 -4.91 1.42
N THR A 306 14.56 -5.72 0.86
CA THR A 306 14.77 -7.16 0.63
C THR A 306 15.43 -7.44 -0.73
N PRO A 307 16.10 -8.59 -0.95
CA PRO A 307 16.17 -9.80 -0.14
C PRO A 307 17.49 -9.97 0.63
N GLY A 308 17.45 -10.76 1.72
CA GLY A 308 18.65 -11.29 2.36
C GLY A 308 19.34 -10.39 3.39
N LYS A 309 19.05 -9.09 3.44
CA LYS A 309 19.65 -8.19 4.44
C LYS A 309 18.68 -7.08 4.84
N ALA A 310 17.75 -7.39 5.72
CA ALA A 310 16.76 -6.42 6.17
C ALA A 310 17.40 -5.18 6.83
N ARG A 311 16.77 -4.03 6.61
CA ARG A 311 17.11 -2.74 7.21
C ARG A 311 16.11 -2.35 8.29
N PRO A 312 16.27 -2.79 9.53
CA PRO A 312 15.37 -2.40 10.61
C PRO A 312 15.41 -0.88 10.91
N SER A 313 16.48 -0.20 10.49
CA SER A 313 16.61 1.27 10.59
C SER A 313 15.60 2.06 9.74
N ASP A 314 14.84 1.40 8.89
CA ASP A 314 13.70 2.04 8.21
C ASP A 314 12.60 2.42 9.20
N ILE A 315 12.51 1.74 10.35
CA ILE A 315 11.66 2.14 11.47
C ILE A 315 12.35 3.26 12.24
N TRP A 316 11.70 4.39 12.37
CA TRP A 316 12.25 5.58 13.04
C TRP A 316 12.16 5.51 14.56
N LEU A 317 11.20 4.77 15.08
CA LEU A 317 10.97 4.63 16.50
C LEU A 317 11.45 3.26 16.98
N PRO A 318 12.08 3.16 18.16
CA PRO A 318 12.38 1.87 18.75
C PRO A 318 11.08 1.12 19.06
N THR A 319 11.09 -0.19 18.81
CA THR A 319 9.98 -1.09 19.18
C THR A 319 10.01 -1.41 20.67
N LEU A 320 8.95 -2.04 21.15
CA LEU A 320 8.92 -2.56 22.51
C LEU A 320 10.07 -3.54 22.76
N SER A 321 10.35 -4.41 21.79
CA SER A 321 11.44 -5.39 21.88
C SER A 321 12.82 -4.74 21.98
N ASP A 322 13.05 -3.66 21.20
CA ASP A 322 14.31 -2.90 21.28
C ASP A 322 14.54 -2.37 22.69
N LEU A 323 13.52 -1.68 23.23
CA LEU A 323 13.62 -1.04 24.55
C LEU A 323 13.73 -2.07 25.69
N TRP A 324 12.92 -3.13 25.60
CA TRP A 324 12.90 -4.16 26.63
C TRP A 324 14.19 -4.97 26.69
N HIS A 325 14.67 -5.42 25.53
CA HIS A 325 15.94 -6.15 25.46
C HIS A 325 17.13 -5.29 25.87
N GLU A 326 17.19 -4.02 25.45
CA GLU A 326 18.26 -3.10 25.85
C GLU A 326 18.32 -2.92 27.38
N GLN A 327 17.15 -2.86 28.03
CA GLN A 327 17.10 -2.65 29.48
C GLN A 327 17.35 -3.91 30.28
N THR A 328 16.92 -5.09 29.81
CA THR A 328 16.85 -6.30 30.64
C THR A 328 17.72 -7.46 30.16
N GLY A 329 18.15 -7.45 28.89
CA GLY A 329 18.76 -8.60 28.25
C GLY A 329 17.80 -9.79 28.05
N ALA A 330 16.48 -9.59 28.21
CA ALA A 330 15.48 -10.64 28.05
C ALA A 330 15.52 -11.21 26.62
N TRP A 331 15.18 -12.47 26.49
CA TRP A 331 15.02 -13.09 25.18
C TRP A 331 13.89 -12.41 24.39
N VAL A 332 14.19 -12.02 23.17
CA VAL A 332 13.23 -11.51 22.19
C VAL A 332 13.43 -12.22 20.87
N GLY A 333 12.33 -12.53 20.16
CA GLY A 333 12.44 -13.21 18.88
C GLY A 333 11.21 -13.06 18.02
N GLN A 334 11.43 -13.18 16.70
CA GLN A 334 10.39 -13.14 15.69
C GLN A 334 10.58 -14.31 14.72
N ILE A 335 9.51 -15.07 14.52
CA ILE A 335 9.42 -16.15 13.54
C ILE A 335 8.26 -15.81 12.62
N GLY A 336 8.59 -15.37 11.41
CA GLY A 336 7.59 -14.95 10.43
C GLY A 336 8.02 -15.28 9.01
N TYR A 337 7.08 -15.33 8.09
CA TYR A 337 7.32 -15.75 6.72
C TYR A 337 8.04 -14.68 5.89
N GLN A 338 7.67 -13.41 6.07
CA GLN A 338 8.17 -12.30 5.26
C GLN A 338 8.98 -11.30 6.10
N VAL A 339 9.86 -10.58 5.41
CA VAL A 339 10.68 -9.53 6.03
C VAL A 339 9.86 -8.40 6.65
N TRP A 340 8.69 -8.09 6.11
CA TRP A 340 7.80 -7.04 6.64
C TRP A 340 7.29 -7.34 8.05
N HIS A 341 7.22 -8.61 8.45
CA HIS A 341 6.86 -9.03 9.80
C HIS A 341 7.88 -8.55 10.85
N LEU A 342 9.11 -8.22 10.42
CA LEU A 342 10.16 -7.67 11.28
C LEU A 342 9.74 -6.37 11.98
N GLY A 343 8.75 -5.65 11.43
CA GLY A 343 8.18 -4.45 12.03
C GLY A 343 7.78 -4.60 13.50
N MET A 344 7.35 -5.79 13.91
CA MET A 344 6.97 -6.07 15.30
C MET A 344 8.17 -6.06 16.26
N MET A 345 9.31 -6.54 15.81
CA MET A 345 10.50 -6.70 16.65
C MET A 345 11.47 -5.53 16.50
N GLY A 346 11.65 -5.02 15.28
CA GLY A 346 12.48 -3.85 15.01
C GLY A 346 13.98 -4.13 15.04
N PHE A 347 14.69 -3.50 15.87
CA PHE A 347 16.13 -3.25 15.95
C PHE A 347 16.58 -2.01 15.17
N GLY A 348 15.95 -0.89 15.39
CA GLY A 348 16.17 0.42 14.76
C GLY A 348 17.62 0.94 14.62
N GLY A 349 18.60 0.05 14.45
CA GLY A 349 20.00 0.42 14.26
C GLY A 349 20.78 0.60 15.56
N ARG A 350 20.26 0.17 16.70
CA ARG A 350 20.95 0.28 17.99
C ARG A 350 22.07 -0.75 18.10
N SER A 351 23.25 -0.28 18.47
CA SER A 351 24.42 -1.11 18.71
C SER A 351 24.18 -2.06 19.89
N ARG A 352 24.43 -3.34 19.68
CA ARG A 352 24.40 -4.37 20.73
C ARG A 352 25.78 -4.85 21.06
N ALA A 353 25.93 -5.40 22.25
CA ALA A 353 27.13 -6.12 22.59
C ALA A 353 27.31 -7.34 21.65
N ALA A 354 28.52 -7.57 21.15
CA ALA A 354 28.79 -8.71 20.29
C ALA A 354 28.46 -10.02 21.03
N GLY A 355 27.60 -10.85 20.46
CA GLY A 355 27.22 -12.16 20.98
C GLY A 355 25.78 -12.32 21.47
N ASP A 356 25.01 -11.23 21.55
CA ASP A 356 23.60 -11.25 21.99
C ASP A 356 22.64 -10.83 20.88
N LEU A 357 22.65 -11.61 19.80
CA LEU A 357 21.73 -11.37 18.69
C LEU A 357 20.38 -12.04 18.99
N PRO A 358 19.26 -11.30 18.81
CA PRO A 358 17.93 -11.88 18.92
C PRO A 358 17.64 -12.87 17.79
N VAL A 359 16.66 -13.73 18.01
CA VAL A 359 16.10 -14.56 16.96
C VAL A 359 15.27 -13.72 16.02
N GLY A 360 15.55 -13.81 14.72
CA GLY A 360 14.76 -13.09 13.72
C GLY A 360 14.83 -13.81 12.37
N VAL A 361 13.77 -14.55 12.02
CA VAL A 361 13.77 -15.46 10.87
C VAL A 361 12.63 -15.18 9.92
N TYR A 362 12.93 -15.35 8.63
CA TYR A 362 11.96 -15.34 7.54
C TYR A 362 12.23 -16.51 6.58
N TRP A 363 11.26 -16.80 5.74
CA TRP A 363 11.41 -17.79 4.68
C TRP A 363 11.98 -17.14 3.42
N ASP A 364 13.08 -17.64 2.91
CA ASP A 364 13.73 -17.17 1.68
C ASP A 364 13.09 -17.85 0.45
N GLU A 365 12.03 -17.24 -0.09
CA GLU A 365 11.30 -17.77 -1.25
C GLU A 365 12.14 -17.74 -2.54
N ASP A 366 12.88 -16.66 -2.72
CA ASP A 366 13.55 -16.33 -3.99
C ASP A 366 14.95 -16.93 -4.09
N GLY A 367 15.50 -17.42 -3.00
CA GLY A 367 16.87 -17.90 -2.89
C GLY A 367 16.99 -19.40 -2.64
N THR A 368 17.15 -19.74 -1.37
CA THR A 368 17.49 -21.12 -0.95
C THR A 368 16.27 -21.98 -0.61
N ALA A 369 15.05 -21.42 -0.57
CA ALA A 369 13.84 -22.06 -0.06
C ALA A 369 14.05 -22.68 1.34
N THR A 370 14.64 -21.92 2.25
CA THR A 370 14.90 -22.29 3.64
C THR A 370 14.66 -21.10 4.57
N TRP A 371 14.59 -21.40 5.88
CA TRP A 371 14.57 -20.34 6.90
C TRP A 371 15.94 -19.66 6.98
N GLN A 372 15.92 -18.33 6.95
CA GLN A 372 17.10 -17.48 7.02
C GLN A 372 16.95 -16.41 8.11
N PRO A 373 18.05 -15.94 8.72
CA PRO A 373 17.98 -14.74 9.54
C PRO A 373 17.68 -13.52 8.67
N HIS A 374 16.81 -12.61 9.12
CA HIS A 374 16.47 -11.37 8.40
C HIS A 374 17.69 -10.55 7.97
N ASN A 375 18.69 -10.53 8.82
CA ASN A 375 20.00 -9.92 8.59
C ASN A 375 20.99 -10.59 9.54
N PRO A 376 21.95 -11.39 9.05
CA PRO A 376 22.85 -12.16 9.92
C PRO A 376 23.80 -11.29 10.75
N GLU A 377 23.91 -9.99 10.47
CA GLU A 377 24.64 -9.05 11.31
C GLU A 377 23.83 -8.62 12.55
N LEU A 378 22.51 -8.76 12.52
CA LEU A 378 21.60 -8.25 13.53
C LEU A 378 20.74 -9.32 14.19
N TYR A 379 20.51 -10.44 13.50
CA TYR A 379 19.63 -11.52 13.93
C TYR A 379 20.28 -12.88 13.72
N ARG A 380 19.80 -13.86 14.45
CA ARG A 380 20.21 -15.26 14.31
C ARG A 380 19.02 -16.20 14.14
N LEU A 381 19.28 -17.40 13.67
CA LEU A 381 18.34 -18.51 13.74
C LEU A 381 18.17 -18.98 15.19
N PRO A 382 17.08 -19.65 15.56
CA PRO A 382 16.99 -20.41 16.80
C PRO A 382 18.15 -21.40 16.93
N ALA A 383 18.52 -21.75 18.16
CA ALA A 383 19.60 -22.68 18.43
C ALA A 383 19.33 -24.11 17.89
N SER A 384 18.07 -24.44 17.66
CA SER A 384 17.63 -25.65 16.96
C SER A 384 16.62 -25.26 15.86
N MET A 385 16.69 -25.97 14.75
CA MET A 385 15.80 -25.79 13.61
C MET A 385 15.30 -27.16 13.10
N PRO A 386 14.03 -27.28 12.70
CA PRO A 386 13.58 -28.46 11.97
C PRO A 386 14.29 -28.55 10.62
N THR A 387 14.38 -29.77 10.10
CA THR A 387 15.14 -30.05 8.87
C THR A 387 14.29 -29.83 7.61
N PRO A 388 14.89 -29.66 6.42
CA PRO A 388 14.15 -29.65 5.16
C PRO A 388 13.32 -30.92 4.91
N GLU A 389 13.77 -32.07 5.47
CA GLU A 389 13.07 -33.35 5.41
C GLU A 389 11.73 -33.30 6.18
N ASP A 390 11.67 -32.55 7.29
CA ASP A 390 10.43 -32.34 8.03
C ASP A 390 9.41 -31.54 7.19
N TYR A 391 9.88 -30.52 6.45
CA TYR A 391 9.03 -29.81 5.51
C TYR A 391 8.53 -30.74 4.39
N GLN A 392 9.44 -31.51 3.77
CA GLN A 392 9.08 -32.44 2.69
C GLN A 392 8.05 -33.47 3.16
N ARG A 393 8.13 -33.94 4.40
CA ARG A 393 7.12 -34.85 4.98
C ARG A 393 5.73 -34.20 4.95
N TYR A 394 5.58 -32.95 5.34
CA TYR A 394 4.30 -32.24 5.25
C TYR A 394 3.81 -32.06 3.82
N VAL A 395 4.73 -31.82 2.88
CA VAL A 395 4.38 -31.75 1.45
C VAL A 395 3.88 -33.10 0.95
N ASP A 396 4.52 -34.20 1.33
CA ASP A 396 4.16 -35.57 0.90
C ASP A 396 2.84 -36.06 1.53
N GLU A 397 2.56 -35.63 2.77
CA GLU A 397 1.31 -35.95 3.48
C GLU A 397 0.13 -35.09 2.99
N PHE A 398 0.39 -33.95 2.34
CA PHE A 398 -0.65 -33.06 1.85
C PHE A 398 -1.14 -33.49 0.48
N ASP A 399 -2.14 -34.40 0.49
CA ASP A 399 -2.79 -34.94 -0.71
C ASP A 399 -4.21 -34.33 -0.87
N ASP A 400 -4.30 -33.11 -1.44
CA ASP A 400 -5.57 -32.54 -1.88
C ASP A 400 -5.61 -32.52 -3.42
N PRO A 401 -6.38 -33.41 -4.07
CA PRO A 401 -6.48 -33.47 -5.53
C PRO A 401 -6.98 -32.16 -6.17
N GLY A 402 -7.77 -31.39 -5.42
CA GLY A 402 -8.23 -30.07 -5.87
C GLY A 402 -7.14 -29.03 -5.80
N TRP A 403 -6.21 -29.16 -4.84
CA TRP A 403 -5.01 -28.33 -4.78
C TRP A 403 -4.14 -28.57 -6.01
N ASP A 404 -3.89 -29.79 -6.37
CA ASP A 404 -3.10 -30.19 -7.54
C ASP A 404 -3.73 -29.74 -8.87
N ALA A 405 -5.05 -29.71 -8.98
CA ALA A 405 -5.76 -29.32 -10.20
C ALA A 405 -5.87 -27.81 -10.40
N GLY A 406 -5.91 -27.04 -9.32
CA GLY A 406 -6.02 -25.57 -9.34
C GLY A 406 -4.68 -24.85 -9.28
N PHE A 407 -3.72 -25.47 -8.66
CA PHE A 407 -2.34 -25.01 -8.56
C PHE A 407 -1.52 -25.93 -9.46
N THR A 408 -1.09 -25.45 -10.58
CA THR A 408 0.04 -26.05 -11.29
C THR A 408 1.21 -26.23 -10.30
N PRO A 409 2.26 -26.99 -10.67
CA PRO A 409 3.43 -27.31 -9.83
C PRO A 409 3.95 -26.24 -8.87
N VAL A 410 3.55 -25.01 -9.08
CA VAL A 410 3.85 -23.85 -8.22
C VAL A 410 3.17 -23.92 -6.85
N GLY A 411 2.01 -24.50 -6.71
CA GLY A 411 1.40 -24.70 -5.39
C GLY A 411 2.28 -25.51 -4.46
N ARG A 412 3.02 -26.46 -5.02
CA ARG A 412 4.06 -27.23 -4.31
C ARG A 412 5.39 -26.48 -4.22
N GLN A 413 5.66 -25.55 -5.13
CA GLN A 413 6.92 -24.78 -5.21
C GLN A 413 6.82 -23.42 -4.54
N SER A 414 5.60 -22.88 -4.32
CA SER A 414 5.40 -21.64 -3.55
C SER A 414 4.90 -21.98 -2.14
N PRO A 415 5.80 -22.08 -1.16
CA PRO A 415 5.46 -22.51 0.20
C PRO A 415 4.37 -21.65 0.85
N CYS A 416 4.34 -20.35 0.58
CA CYS A 416 3.40 -19.41 1.18
C CYS A 416 1.93 -19.73 0.91
N CYS A 417 1.65 -20.52 -0.12
CA CYS A 417 0.29 -20.87 -0.55
C CYS A 417 -0.14 -22.27 -0.14
N SER A 418 0.57 -22.92 0.80
CA SER A 418 0.29 -24.32 1.15
C SER A 418 0.23 -24.55 2.67
N PRO A 419 -0.69 -25.41 3.18
CA PRO A 419 -0.71 -25.82 4.58
C PRO A 419 0.60 -26.43 5.10
N PRO A 420 1.41 -27.16 4.30
CA PRO A 420 2.73 -27.64 4.69
C PRO A 420 3.64 -26.58 5.33
N ILE A 421 3.76 -25.38 4.73
CA ILE A 421 4.64 -24.35 5.30
C ILE A 421 4.09 -23.80 6.63
N VAL A 422 2.77 -23.74 6.78
CA VAL A 422 2.12 -23.33 8.04
C VAL A 422 2.50 -24.29 9.17
N ARG A 423 2.44 -25.60 8.92
CA ARG A 423 2.85 -26.63 9.89
C ARG A 423 4.34 -26.58 10.18
N TYR A 424 5.15 -26.41 9.14
CA TYR A 424 6.60 -26.31 9.28
C TYR A 424 7.04 -25.07 10.07
N GLN A 425 6.36 -23.93 9.92
CA GLN A 425 6.57 -22.76 10.78
C GLN A 425 6.24 -23.08 12.25
N GLY A 426 5.19 -23.87 12.49
CA GLY A 426 4.88 -24.36 13.84
C GLY A 426 6.01 -25.17 14.45
N ASP A 427 6.69 -26.03 13.66
CA ASP A 427 7.85 -26.81 14.12
C ASP A 427 9.04 -25.90 14.45
N VAL A 428 9.25 -24.79 13.69
CA VAL A 428 10.28 -23.79 14.02
C VAL A 428 9.99 -23.11 15.36
N ILE A 429 8.72 -22.78 15.62
CA ILE A 429 8.30 -22.20 16.90
C ILE A 429 8.54 -23.17 18.03
N GLU A 430 8.16 -24.44 17.90
CA GLU A 430 8.38 -25.47 18.92
C GLU A 430 9.88 -25.69 19.18
N ALA A 431 10.69 -25.78 18.12
CA ALA A 431 12.15 -25.89 18.25
C ALA A 431 12.77 -24.70 18.98
N ALA A 432 12.23 -23.48 18.78
CA ALA A 432 12.67 -22.31 19.55
C ALA A 432 12.30 -22.44 21.04
N PHE A 433 11.09 -22.91 21.36
CA PHE A 433 10.74 -23.15 22.77
C PHE A 433 11.54 -24.27 23.43
N ASP A 434 12.05 -25.24 22.66
CA ASP A 434 12.87 -26.33 23.17
C ASP A 434 14.32 -25.92 23.42
N ALA A 435 14.86 -25.03 22.62
CA ALA A 435 16.30 -24.75 22.57
C ALA A 435 16.69 -23.34 23.07
N GLU A 436 15.73 -22.44 23.20
CA GLU A 436 15.99 -21.06 23.62
C GLU A 436 15.56 -20.82 25.07
N PRO A 437 16.19 -19.87 25.80
CA PRO A 437 15.91 -19.63 27.22
C PRO A 437 14.63 -18.81 27.45
N LEU A 438 13.52 -19.18 26.78
CA LEU A 438 12.25 -18.50 26.93
C LEU A 438 11.71 -18.64 28.37
N GLY A 439 11.29 -17.52 28.93
CA GLY A 439 10.75 -17.46 30.30
C GLY A 439 11.84 -17.53 31.39
N GLU A 440 13.11 -17.46 31.05
CA GLU A 440 14.21 -17.34 32.01
C GLU A 440 14.51 -15.86 32.31
N GLY A 441 14.56 -15.50 33.58
CA GLY A 441 14.83 -14.12 34.00
C GLY A 441 13.67 -13.17 33.77
N ALA A 442 13.85 -12.12 32.95
CA ALA A 442 12.81 -11.19 32.60
C ALA A 442 11.85 -11.76 31.54
N THR A 443 10.64 -11.21 31.40
CA THR A 443 9.63 -11.68 30.45
C THR A 443 10.19 -11.78 29.03
N SER A 444 10.10 -12.95 28.41
CA SER A 444 10.47 -13.16 27.02
C SER A 444 9.36 -12.69 26.07
N LEU A 445 9.73 -12.07 24.95
CA LEU A 445 8.81 -11.63 23.91
C LEU A 445 9.01 -12.46 22.65
N MET A 446 7.96 -13.14 22.21
CA MET A 446 7.94 -13.85 20.93
C MET A 446 6.87 -13.24 20.02
N TYR A 447 7.24 -13.04 18.77
CA TYR A 447 6.33 -12.61 17.72
C TYR A 447 6.28 -13.68 16.63
N THR A 448 5.11 -13.97 16.13
CA THR A 448 4.93 -14.84 14.98
C THR A 448 3.81 -14.34 14.09
N THR A 449 4.02 -14.40 12.78
CA THR A 449 3.02 -14.08 11.77
C THR A 449 2.92 -15.21 10.76
N TYR A 450 1.71 -15.69 10.55
CA TYR A 450 1.39 -16.67 9.52
C TYR A 450 0.86 -15.96 8.27
N LYS A 451 1.66 -15.95 7.21
CA LYS A 451 1.36 -15.25 5.94
C LYS A 451 0.24 -15.86 5.12
N SER A 452 -0.08 -17.10 5.38
CA SER A 452 -0.85 -17.92 4.44
C SER A 452 -2.26 -17.46 4.09
N PRO A 453 -3.14 -16.98 4.99
CA PRO A 453 -4.46 -16.50 4.57
C PRO A 453 -4.36 -15.33 3.60
N ASP A 454 -3.46 -14.38 3.82
CA ASP A 454 -3.29 -13.21 2.99
C ASP A 454 -2.88 -13.58 1.56
N TYR A 455 -1.80 -14.33 1.40
CA TYR A 455 -1.31 -14.64 0.06
C TYR A 455 -2.31 -15.46 -0.74
N THR A 456 -3.00 -16.40 -0.09
CA THR A 456 -4.06 -17.18 -0.73
C THR A 456 -5.24 -16.30 -1.12
N GLY A 457 -5.58 -15.33 -0.28
CA GLY A 457 -6.58 -14.29 -0.55
C GLY A 457 -6.22 -13.47 -1.79
N HIS A 458 -4.96 -13.05 -1.92
CA HIS A 458 -4.48 -12.34 -3.11
C HIS A 458 -4.66 -13.13 -4.40
N VAL A 459 -4.33 -14.41 -4.39
CA VAL A 459 -4.25 -15.25 -5.59
C VAL A 459 -5.62 -15.85 -5.95
N TYR A 460 -6.35 -16.37 -4.98
CA TYR A 460 -7.57 -17.14 -5.20
C TYR A 460 -8.84 -16.43 -4.74
N GLY A 461 -8.69 -15.30 -4.03
CA GLY A 461 -9.77 -14.59 -3.39
C GLY A 461 -10.04 -15.04 -1.97
N MET A 462 -10.43 -14.09 -1.11
CA MET A 462 -10.70 -14.33 0.30
C MET A 462 -11.76 -15.42 0.57
N GLY A 463 -12.75 -15.56 -0.31
CA GLY A 463 -13.83 -16.57 -0.18
C GLY A 463 -13.49 -17.92 -0.83
N SER A 464 -12.25 -18.15 -1.29
CA SER A 464 -11.89 -19.42 -1.92
C SER A 464 -11.70 -20.52 -0.89
N LYS A 465 -12.01 -21.79 -1.28
CA LYS A 465 -11.74 -22.96 -0.43
C LYS A 465 -10.26 -23.04 0.03
N TRP A 466 -9.35 -22.49 -0.75
CA TRP A 466 -7.92 -22.47 -0.45
C TRP A 466 -7.61 -21.55 0.72
N THR A 467 -8.25 -20.40 0.78
CA THR A 467 -8.14 -19.49 1.93
C THR A 467 -8.70 -20.12 3.20
N GLY A 468 -9.84 -20.82 3.11
CA GLY A 468 -10.39 -21.58 4.23
C GLY A 468 -9.46 -22.70 4.72
N LEU A 469 -8.84 -23.47 3.80
CA LEU A 469 -7.84 -24.49 4.18
C LEU A 469 -6.63 -23.89 4.89
N GLN A 470 -6.15 -22.74 4.45
CA GLN A 470 -5.04 -22.03 5.10
C GLN A 470 -5.43 -21.50 6.47
N LEU A 471 -6.60 -20.88 6.58
CA LEU A 471 -7.11 -20.39 7.86
C LEU A 471 -7.21 -21.53 8.88
N ARG A 472 -7.73 -22.71 8.47
CA ARG A 472 -7.80 -23.91 9.32
C ARG A 472 -6.41 -24.36 9.76
N ALA A 473 -5.44 -24.41 8.82
CA ALA A 473 -4.07 -24.79 9.15
C ALA A 473 -3.42 -23.82 10.15
N VAL A 474 -3.67 -22.52 10.02
CA VAL A 474 -3.17 -21.50 10.97
C VAL A 474 -3.84 -21.65 12.33
N ASP A 475 -5.15 -21.89 12.38
CA ASP A 475 -5.88 -22.13 13.62
C ASP A 475 -5.43 -23.42 14.33
N GLU A 476 -5.08 -24.47 13.58
CA GLU A 476 -4.45 -25.69 14.13
C GLU A 476 -3.10 -25.34 14.82
N GLN A 477 -2.29 -24.46 14.23
CA GLN A 477 -1.03 -24.04 14.85
C GLN A 477 -1.27 -23.13 16.08
N LEU A 478 -2.32 -22.31 16.07
CA LEU A 478 -2.74 -21.55 17.24
C LEU A 478 -3.12 -22.48 18.40
N GLY A 479 -3.88 -23.53 18.12
CA GLY A 479 -4.21 -24.58 19.11
C GLY A 479 -2.97 -25.29 19.65
N ARG A 480 -2.04 -25.68 18.77
CA ARG A 480 -0.76 -26.30 19.13
C ARG A 480 0.08 -25.40 20.04
N LEU A 481 0.22 -24.13 19.67
CA LEU A 481 0.95 -23.14 20.46
C LEU A 481 0.30 -22.93 21.84
N THR A 482 -1.02 -22.81 21.89
CA THR A 482 -1.76 -22.63 23.16
C THR A 482 -1.53 -23.81 24.08
N ALA A 483 -1.65 -25.05 23.58
CA ALA A 483 -1.42 -26.26 24.37
C ALA A 483 0.04 -26.34 24.88
N MET A 484 1.01 -25.96 24.07
CA MET A 484 2.43 -25.91 24.48
C MET A 484 2.66 -24.86 25.57
N LEU A 485 2.03 -23.67 25.48
CA LEU A 485 2.12 -22.64 26.50
C LEU A 485 1.47 -23.07 27.81
N ASP A 486 0.33 -23.72 27.76
CA ASP A 486 -0.37 -24.29 28.93
C ASP A 486 0.48 -25.33 29.65
N GLU A 487 1.19 -26.19 28.91
CA GLU A 487 2.06 -27.22 29.46
C GLU A 487 3.33 -26.62 30.09
N ARG A 488 4.01 -25.72 29.40
CA ARG A 488 5.34 -25.21 29.80
C ARG A 488 5.29 -24.04 30.77
N PHE A 489 4.25 -23.23 30.69
CA PHE A 489 4.10 -21.98 31.47
C PHE A 489 2.71 -21.86 32.10
N PRO A 490 2.23 -22.86 32.86
CA PRO A 490 0.86 -22.89 33.36
C PRO A 490 0.53 -21.63 34.17
N ALA A 491 -0.41 -20.81 33.65
CA ALA A 491 -0.81 -19.52 34.21
C ALA A 491 0.35 -18.49 34.37
N GLU A 492 1.40 -18.61 33.56
CA GLU A 492 2.56 -17.70 33.55
C GLU A 492 2.89 -17.18 32.13
N TYR A 493 1.93 -17.21 31.21
CA TYR A 493 2.08 -16.66 29.87
C TYR A 493 0.95 -15.68 29.54
N ALA A 494 1.17 -14.89 28.48
CA ALA A 494 0.11 -14.18 27.78
C ALA A 494 0.22 -14.46 26.28
N LEU A 495 -0.93 -14.71 25.66
CA LEU A 495 -1.06 -14.92 24.21
C LEU A 495 -1.97 -13.82 23.66
N ILE A 496 -1.44 -13.00 22.78
CA ILE A 496 -2.14 -11.94 22.05
C ILE A 496 -2.36 -12.47 20.65
N VAL A 497 -3.61 -12.59 20.20
CA VAL A 497 -3.95 -13.02 18.85
C VAL A 497 -4.68 -11.91 18.14
N THR A 498 -4.20 -11.58 16.94
CA THR A 498 -4.79 -10.54 16.08
C THR A 498 -4.55 -10.85 14.61
N ALA A 499 -5.07 -10.00 13.73
CA ALA A 499 -4.70 -9.91 12.32
C ALA A 499 -4.08 -8.54 12.05
N ASP A 500 -3.37 -8.40 10.97
CA ASP A 500 -2.79 -7.14 10.53
C ASP A 500 -3.70 -6.38 9.56
N HIS A 501 -4.64 -7.04 8.88
CA HIS A 501 -5.71 -6.48 8.03
C HIS A 501 -6.71 -7.56 7.60
N GLY A 502 -7.77 -7.12 6.91
CA GLY A 502 -8.69 -7.98 6.16
C GLY A 502 -8.25 -8.15 4.70
N GLN A 503 -9.13 -8.73 3.85
CA GLN A 503 -8.87 -8.97 2.44
C GLN A 503 -9.96 -8.35 1.56
N CYS A 504 -9.57 -7.76 0.42
CA CYS A 504 -10.55 -7.39 -0.59
C CYS A 504 -11.02 -8.65 -1.33
N PRO A 505 -12.34 -8.85 -1.51
CA PRO A 505 -12.85 -9.91 -2.37
C PRO A 505 -12.28 -9.77 -3.80
N LEU A 506 -12.34 -10.83 -4.58
CA LEU A 506 -12.02 -10.71 -6.01
C LEU A 506 -12.97 -9.69 -6.65
N PRO A 507 -12.46 -8.59 -7.23
CA PRO A 507 -13.30 -7.55 -7.80
C PRO A 507 -14.37 -8.08 -8.76
N ASP A 508 -14.01 -9.05 -9.59
CA ASP A 508 -14.93 -9.65 -10.57
C ASP A 508 -16.15 -10.34 -9.92
N SER A 509 -16.02 -10.79 -8.67
CA SER A 509 -17.11 -11.51 -7.97
C SER A 509 -18.10 -10.56 -7.28
N VAL A 510 -17.75 -9.29 -7.13
CA VAL A 510 -18.51 -8.31 -6.34
C VAL A 510 -18.85 -7.03 -7.13
N GLY A 511 -18.60 -7.03 -8.44
CA GLY A 511 -18.86 -5.87 -9.30
C GLY A 511 -17.81 -4.75 -9.16
N GLY A 512 -16.68 -5.03 -8.53
CA GLY A 512 -15.53 -4.14 -8.49
C GLY A 512 -14.66 -4.26 -9.74
N VAL A 513 -13.62 -3.44 -9.81
CA VAL A 513 -12.67 -3.42 -10.93
C VAL A 513 -11.23 -3.44 -10.39
N ARG A 514 -10.34 -4.05 -11.17
CA ARG A 514 -8.89 -3.98 -10.90
C ARG A 514 -8.32 -2.72 -11.53
N LEU A 515 -7.58 -1.97 -10.74
CA LEU A 515 -6.76 -0.88 -11.27
C LEU A 515 -5.54 -1.50 -12.00
N ASP A 516 -5.34 -1.06 -13.25
CA ASP A 516 -4.13 -1.37 -14.01
C ASP A 516 -3.09 -0.27 -13.79
N PRO A 517 -2.04 -0.52 -12.99
CA PRO A 517 -1.02 0.49 -12.70
C PRO A 517 -0.30 1.00 -13.95
N ILE A 518 -0.16 0.16 -14.98
CA ILE A 518 0.48 0.54 -16.26
C ILE A 518 -0.40 1.54 -17.02
N GLN A 519 -1.72 1.33 -17.05
CA GLN A 519 -2.64 2.28 -17.67
C GLN A 519 -2.69 3.59 -16.89
N LEU A 520 -2.61 3.53 -15.56
CA LEU A 520 -2.57 4.71 -14.71
C LEU A 520 -1.30 5.54 -14.96
N GLU A 521 -0.13 4.90 -15.02
CA GLU A 521 1.13 5.53 -15.38
C GLU A 521 1.03 6.21 -16.77
N ARG A 522 0.58 5.47 -17.78
CA ARG A 522 0.39 5.99 -19.15
C ARG A 522 -0.56 7.18 -19.20
N PHE A 523 -1.64 7.13 -18.42
CA PHE A 523 -2.60 8.22 -18.32
C PHE A 523 -1.92 9.49 -17.80
N ILE A 524 -1.18 9.39 -16.70
CA ILE A 524 -0.45 10.52 -16.09
C ILE A 524 0.57 11.06 -17.08
N GLU A 525 1.43 10.22 -17.63
CA GLU A 525 2.49 10.63 -18.54
C GLU A 525 1.96 11.27 -19.84
N SER A 526 0.88 10.72 -20.41
CA SER A 526 0.26 11.29 -21.59
C SER A 526 -0.38 12.64 -21.35
N ARG A 527 -0.92 12.86 -20.13
CA ARG A 527 -1.68 14.06 -19.79
C ARG A 527 -0.78 15.23 -19.39
N PHE A 528 0.33 14.96 -18.73
CA PHE A 528 1.13 16.03 -18.11
C PHE A 528 2.47 16.31 -18.77
N ALA A 529 3.04 15.41 -19.51
CA ALA A 529 4.40 15.61 -19.92
C ALA A 529 4.67 15.49 -21.42
N GLY A 530 4.02 14.58 -22.10
CA GLY A 530 4.63 14.11 -23.35
C GLY A 530 6.09 13.66 -23.11
N VAL A 531 6.46 13.36 -21.86
CA VAL A 531 7.81 12.97 -21.40
C VAL A 531 7.62 11.78 -20.46
N THR A 532 8.28 10.69 -20.76
CA THR A 532 8.32 9.50 -19.91
C THR A 532 9.14 9.75 -18.64
N GLY A 533 8.82 9.04 -17.56
CA GLY A 533 9.55 9.07 -16.29
C GLY A 533 9.12 10.20 -15.35
N VAL A 534 7.88 10.66 -15.46
CA VAL A 534 7.21 11.48 -14.41
C VAL A 534 6.73 10.59 -13.27
N VAL A 535 6.29 9.37 -13.57
CA VAL A 535 5.92 8.39 -12.56
C VAL A 535 7.17 7.57 -12.23
N GLU A 536 7.56 7.56 -10.96
CA GLU A 536 8.68 6.74 -10.45
C GLU A 536 8.19 5.35 -10.04
N SER A 537 7.01 5.28 -9.42
CA SER A 537 6.39 4.03 -9.01
C SER A 537 4.89 4.21 -8.80
N VAL A 538 4.12 3.21 -9.20
CA VAL A 538 2.72 3.03 -8.82
C VAL A 538 2.64 1.79 -7.93
N VAL A 539 2.16 1.96 -6.72
CA VAL A 539 1.89 0.86 -5.80
C VAL A 539 0.40 0.89 -5.43
N PRO A 540 -0.15 -0.16 -4.80
CA PRO A 540 -1.60 -0.30 -4.66
C PRO A 540 -2.36 0.92 -4.12
N SER A 541 -1.76 1.67 -3.20
CA SER A 541 -2.40 2.84 -2.54
C SER A 541 -1.72 4.17 -2.80
N GLU A 542 -0.60 4.19 -3.56
CA GLU A 542 0.24 5.37 -3.66
C GLU A 542 0.89 5.51 -5.04
N ILE A 543 1.19 6.75 -5.41
CA ILE A 543 2.04 7.05 -6.57
C ILE A 543 3.20 7.91 -6.12
N PHE A 544 4.39 7.49 -6.50
CA PHE A 544 5.62 8.26 -6.35
C PHE A 544 5.92 8.96 -7.67
N LEU A 545 6.12 10.27 -7.60
CA LEU A 545 6.34 11.12 -8.77
C LEU A 545 7.74 11.73 -8.77
N ASN A 546 8.33 11.85 -9.96
CA ASN A 546 9.45 12.75 -10.17
C ASN A 546 8.92 14.18 -10.28
N VAL A 547 8.82 14.84 -9.14
CA VAL A 547 8.19 16.17 -9.00
C VAL A 547 8.93 17.22 -9.83
N ASP A 548 10.26 17.12 -9.93
CA ASP A 548 11.05 18.04 -10.73
C ASP A 548 10.74 17.88 -12.23
N ARG A 549 10.67 16.65 -12.73
CA ARG A 549 10.26 16.40 -14.12
C ARG A 549 8.84 16.86 -14.40
N LEU A 550 7.92 16.62 -13.47
CA LEU A 550 6.53 17.05 -13.57
C LEU A 550 6.44 18.57 -13.71
N ARG A 551 7.20 19.31 -12.90
CA ARG A 551 7.26 20.77 -12.91
C ARG A 551 7.93 21.30 -14.18
N ASP A 552 9.14 20.82 -14.47
CA ASP A 552 10.02 21.42 -15.49
C ASP A 552 9.57 21.08 -16.92
N ASN A 553 8.99 19.90 -17.15
CA ASN A 553 8.54 19.45 -18.46
C ASN A 553 7.03 19.66 -18.68
N GLY A 554 6.21 19.50 -17.64
CA GLY A 554 4.75 19.60 -17.71
C GLY A 554 4.17 20.92 -17.20
N GLY A 555 4.95 21.69 -16.44
CA GLY A 555 4.45 22.87 -15.72
C GLY A 555 3.30 22.53 -14.79
N ALA A 556 3.23 21.28 -14.29
CA ALA A 556 2.17 20.75 -13.48
C ALA A 556 2.64 20.53 -12.03
N THR A 557 1.69 20.50 -11.12
CA THR A 557 1.89 20.21 -9.71
C THR A 557 1.36 18.81 -9.36
N ILE A 558 1.70 18.30 -8.18
CA ILE A 558 1.14 17.06 -7.64
C ILE A 558 -0.39 17.16 -7.57
N GLU A 559 -0.92 18.30 -7.16
CA GLU A 559 -2.35 18.56 -7.04
C GLU A 559 -3.07 18.58 -8.41
N ASP A 560 -2.39 18.97 -9.48
CA ASP A 560 -2.94 18.86 -10.85
C ASP A 560 -3.09 17.39 -11.23
N VAL A 561 -2.13 16.54 -10.84
CA VAL A 561 -2.23 15.08 -11.06
C VAL A 561 -3.35 14.50 -10.22
N ALA A 562 -3.43 14.83 -8.93
CA ALA A 562 -4.51 14.40 -8.03
C ALA A 562 -5.88 14.74 -8.62
N SER A 563 -6.06 15.99 -9.08
CA SER A 563 -7.30 16.45 -9.72
C SER A 563 -7.67 15.66 -10.96
N SER A 564 -6.66 15.32 -11.77
CA SER A 564 -6.87 14.54 -12.98
C SER A 564 -7.30 13.11 -12.68
N LEU A 565 -6.70 12.52 -11.64
CA LEU A 565 -7.02 11.15 -11.21
C LEU A 565 -8.37 11.05 -10.50
N ALA A 566 -8.82 12.10 -9.83
CA ALA A 566 -10.14 12.13 -9.22
C ALA A 566 -11.30 11.96 -10.23
N ASP A 567 -11.03 12.20 -11.51
CA ASP A 567 -11.95 11.93 -12.62
C ASP A 567 -11.56 10.70 -13.46
N TYR A 568 -10.57 9.92 -13.04
CA TYR A 568 -10.18 8.68 -13.70
C TYR A 568 -11.30 7.65 -13.60
N ARG A 569 -11.65 7.05 -14.75
CA ARG A 569 -12.82 6.16 -14.88
C ARG A 569 -12.41 4.80 -15.41
N TYR A 570 -13.24 3.80 -15.20
CA TYR A 570 -13.01 2.43 -15.65
C TYR A 570 -12.67 2.33 -17.14
N ARG A 571 -13.27 3.18 -17.98
CA ARG A 571 -12.93 3.23 -19.43
C ARG A 571 -11.47 3.56 -19.71
N GLN A 572 -10.81 4.34 -18.85
CA GLN A 572 -9.42 4.75 -19.00
C GLN A 572 -8.45 3.68 -18.48
N ASN A 573 -8.96 2.77 -17.67
CA ASN A 573 -8.25 1.66 -17.07
C ASN A 573 -8.20 0.40 -17.98
N ILE A 574 -8.86 0.44 -19.14
CA ILE A 574 -8.89 -0.69 -20.07
C ILE A 574 -7.50 -0.90 -20.70
N GLY A 575 -6.96 -2.10 -20.55
CA GLY A 575 -5.64 -2.49 -21.02
C GLY A 575 -5.49 -3.99 -21.10
N ALA A 576 -4.25 -4.47 -21.09
CA ALA A 576 -3.96 -5.91 -21.11
C ALA A 576 -4.35 -6.59 -19.80
N TYR A 577 -4.10 -5.92 -18.68
CA TYR A 577 -4.42 -6.43 -17.34
C TYR A 577 -5.93 -6.38 -17.04
N VAL A 578 -6.63 -5.33 -17.50
CA VAL A 578 -8.09 -5.18 -17.38
C VAL A 578 -8.69 -5.13 -18.77
N PRO A 579 -9.01 -6.28 -19.40
CA PRO A 579 -9.57 -6.30 -20.73
C PRO A 579 -10.97 -5.72 -20.75
N ARG A 580 -11.39 -5.14 -21.88
CA ARG A 580 -12.73 -4.55 -22.04
C ARG A 580 -13.87 -5.48 -21.62
N SER A 581 -13.69 -6.77 -21.84
CA SER A 581 -14.67 -7.81 -21.47
C SER A 581 -14.82 -8.03 -19.96
N ALA A 582 -13.88 -7.55 -19.16
CA ALA A 582 -13.94 -7.65 -17.69
C ALA A 582 -14.74 -6.50 -17.05
N VAL A 583 -15.17 -5.51 -17.83
CA VAL A 583 -15.91 -4.35 -17.31
C VAL A 583 -17.26 -4.24 -18.03
N GLU A 584 -18.35 -4.26 -17.28
CA GLU A 584 -19.70 -4.06 -17.81
C GLU A 584 -19.86 -2.68 -18.45
N GLN A 585 -20.76 -2.58 -19.44
CA GLN A 585 -20.89 -1.36 -20.25
C GLN A 585 -21.31 -0.14 -19.42
N ASP A 586 -22.19 -0.34 -18.47
CA ASP A 586 -22.74 0.70 -17.58
C ASP A 586 -21.75 1.15 -16.49
N LEU A 587 -20.71 0.32 -16.18
CA LEU A 587 -19.68 0.67 -15.23
C LEU A 587 -18.57 1.54 -15.84
N LEU A 588 -18.45 1.63 -17.17
CA LEU A 588 -17.34 2.32 -17.83
C LEU A 588 -17.19 3.80 -17.44
N ASP A 589 -18.27 4.44 -17.04
CA ASP A 589 -18.28 5.84 -16.61
C ASP A 589 -18.12 6.03 -15.10
N GLN A 590 -18.05 4.96 -14.33
CA GLN A 590 -17.81 5.03 -12.90
C GLN A 590 -16.36 5.41 -12.61
N LYS A 591 -16.14 6.07 -11.48
CA LYS A 591 -14.83 6.47 -11.00
C LYS A 591 -14.10 5.29 -10.38
N GLU A 592 -12.81 5.19 -10.65
CA GLU A 592 -11.92 4.18 -10.05
C GLU A 592 -11.64 4.48 -8.58
N PHE A 593 -11.57 5.77 -8.23
CA PHE A 593 -11.19 6.23 -6.90
C PHE A 593 -12.37 6.88 -6.17
N ALA A 594 -12.51 6.55 -4.88
CA ALA A 594 -13.35 7.29 -3.95
C ALA A 594 -12.71 8.66 -3.64
N ALA A 595 -11.39 8.69 -3.50
CA ALA A 595 -10.63 9.92 -3.31
C ALA A 595 -9.19 9.79 -3.81
N VAL A 596 -8.59 10.93 -4.17
CA VAL A 596 -7.17 11.07 -4.49
C VAL A 596 -6.67 12.34 -3.82
N PHE A 597 -5.65 12.19 -2.99
CA PHE A 597 -5.07 13.31 -2.24
C PHE A 597 -3.62 13.55 -2.62
N GLY A 598 -3.27 14.81 -2.89
CA GLY A 598 -1.90 15.25 -3.13
C GLY A 598 -1.20 15.72 -1.87
N THR A 599 0.12 15.81 -1.92
CA THR A 599 0.99 16.16 -0.80
C THR A 599 0.57 17.43 -0.06
N THR A 600 0.26 18.53 -0.79
CA THR A 600 -0.10 19.80 -0.16
C THR A 600 -1.39 19.71 0.66
N PHE A 601 -2.37 18.97 0.16
CA PHE A 601 -3.61 18.73 0.90
C PHE A 601 -3.33 17.88 2.15
N LEU A 602 -2.58 16.79 2.01
CA LEU A 602 -2.24 15.89 3.11
C LEU A 602 -1.44 16.61 4.21
N GLU A 603 -0.49 17.46 3.86
CA GLU A 603 0.24 18.33 4.81
C GLU A 603 -0.71 19.24 5.58
N SER A 604 -1.76 19.74 4.92
CA SER A 604 -2.76 20.62 5.56
C SER A 604 -3.61 19.92 6.63
N LEU A 605 -3.62 18.57 6.67
CA LEU A 605 -4.34 17.80 7.68
C LEU A 605 -3.60 17.72 9.02
N ALA A 606 -2.31 18.05 9.05
CA ALA A 606 -1.52 18.06 10.28
C ALA A 606 -2.08 19.08 11.27
N GLY A 607 -2.45 18.62 12.47
CA GLY A 607 -3.02 19.46 13.53
C GLY A 607 -4.43 20.01 13.26
N ARG A 608 -5.07 19.63 12.15
CA ARG A 608 -6.44 20.05 11.81
C ARG A 608 -7.46 19.24 12.61
N ASP A 609 -8.53 19.92 13.04
CA ASP A 609 -9.72 19.24 13.57
C ASP A 609 -10.49 18.58 12.42
N LEU A 610 -10.41 17.25 12.34
CA LEU A 610 -11.08 16.45 11.31
C LEU A 610 -12.58 16.29 11.57
N GLY A 611 -13.08 16.60 12.75
CA GLY A 611 -14.52 16.63 13.05
C GLY A 611 -15.30 17.54 12.10
N SER A 612 -14.63 18.53 11.50
CA SER A 612 -15.20 19.41 10.48
C SER A 612 -15.66 18.67 9.22
N TYR A 613 -15.18 17.47 8.93
CA TYR A 613 -15.63 16.64 7.82
C TYR A 613 -16.94 15.87 8.11
N GLY A 614 -17.44 15.97 9.35
CA GLY A 614 -18.67 15.30 9.76
C GLY A 614 -18.54 13.80 9.99
N ALA A 615 -19.65 13.14 10.21
CA ALA A 615 -19.67 11.70 10.38
C ALA A 615 -19.29 11.00 9.07
N THR A 616 -18.60 9.87 9.19
CA THR A 616 -18.26 9.00 8.06
C THR A 616 -19.55 8.53 7.37
N ALA A 617 -19.59 8.62 6.04
CA ALA A 617 -20.73 8.18 5.24
C ALA A 617 -21.01 6.67 5.38
N PHE A 618 -20.01 5.92 5.82
CA PHE A 618 -20.04 4.47 6.00
C PHE A 618 -19.61 4.10 7.44
N PRO A 619 -20.40 4.48 8.49
CA PRO A 619 -19.93 4.44 9.88
C PRO A 619 -19.70 3.03 10.42
N ASP A 620 -20.41 2.02 9.95
CA ASP A 620 -20.51 0.72 10.61
C ASP A 620 -19.98 -0.46 9.75
N GLY A 621 -18.92 -0.25 8.99
CA GLY A 621 -18.28 -1.34 8.26
C GLY A 621 -18.51 -1.27 6.77
N ASP A 622 -19.02 -2.31 6.19
CA ASP A 622 -19.14 -2.45 4.76
C ASP A 622 -20.21 -1.51 4.17
N PRO A 623 -19.84 -0.53 3.32
CA PRO A 623 -20.81 0.39 2.71
C PRO A 623 -21.79 -0.31 1.78
N LEU A 624 -21.47 -1.52 1.34
CA LEU A 624 -22.28 -2.27 0.37
C LEU A 624 -22.84 -3.58 0.95
N GLY A 625 -22.55 -3.88 2.23
CA GLY A 625 -22.78 -5.20 2.83
C GLY A 625 -21.77 -6.22 2.28
N MET A 626 -21.32 -7.13 3.11
CA MET A 626 -20.47 -8.23 2.61
C MET A 626 -21.24 -8.95 1.49
N PRO A 627 -20.62 -9.19 0.32
CA PRO A 627 -21.25 -10.04 -0.66
C PRO A 627 -21.50 -11.40 -0.02
N PRO A 628 -22.60 -12.08 -0.33
CA PRO A 628 -22.81 -13.43 0.14
C PRO A 628 -21.58 -14.25 -0.24
N ALA A 629 -21.09 -15.05 0.70
CA ALA A 629 -20.02 -16.00 0.44
C ALA A 629 -20.46 -16.91 -0.71
N ASN A 630 -19.79 -16.78 -1.85
CA ASN A 630 -20.03 -17.65 -3.01
C ASN A 630 -19.19 -18.91 -2.90
#